data_60b6dd26f93f006755f331a74ae0ce1d
#
_entry.id   60b6dd26f93f006755f331a74ae0ce1d
#
_cell.length_a   1.000
_cell.length_b   1.000
_cell.length_c   1.000
_cell.angle_alpha   90.00
_cell.angle_beta   90.00
_cell.angle_gamma   90.00
#
_symmetry.space_group_name_H-M   'P 1'
#
loop_
_entity.id
_entity.type
_entity.pdbx_description
1 polymer ?
#
loop_
_entity_poly.entity_id
_entity_poly.type
_entity_poly.pdbx_seq_one_letter_code
_entity_poly.pdbx_strand_id
1 'polypeptide(L)'
;QVGKTYIVRELGKSFSNFVEVNFESEPEVCGFFKDNLSPDNICSKLSAYYNASITDGKTLLFFDEIQACPEAIQSLRFFYENRPNLHIIGAGSLLEFALKDLSSYGVGRIRSLFMYPLSFNEFLKAAGQDFLLGIKIKSDISNKPDEVLHNKLKEWFVKFLIIGGMPKVVDTYLKTNDLIKTQRILDDIIISMEDDFVKYKERLNTNRLKDVFISMLNQTGNKFNISASSDSGNYKQKKEALEMLLMAGLCYKVCHTSANGIPIAAEKNIKKFKLIFFDTGILQRSMRLRTFDFIIAENLEMINKGNIVEQYVGLEYVKTCHTYTKPELFYWQREKRGSNAEVDYIIEKDNKIIPIEVKSGIQGKMQSLFLFLQLKKQMLGIRTSLENFNSYKNIEVYPIYAIDNLFSKIIE
;
A
#
# COMPACT_ATOMS: atom_id res chain seq x y z
N GLN A 1 -5.20 3.16 -9.72
CA GLN A 1 -4.37 4.15 -10.45
C GLN A 1 -2.90 4.17 -10.00
N VAL A 2 -2.38 3.05 -9.50
CA VAL A 2 -0.98 2.91 -9.05
C VAL A 2 0.00 2.61 -10.18
N GLY A 3 -0.44 2.62 -11.47
CA GLY A 3 0.41 2.47 -12.63
C GLY A 3 0.54 1.05 -13.19
N LYS A 4 -0.36 0.11 -12.87
CA LYS A 4 -0.32 -1.28 -13.34
C LYS A 4 -0.17 -1.39 -14.85
N THR A 5 -1.10 -0.82 -15.60
CA THR A 5 -1.10 -0.84 -17.08
C THR A 5 0.16 -0.19 -17.66
N TYR A 6 0.64 0.91 -17.06
CA TYR A 6 1.87 1.58 -17.49
C TYR A 6 3.09 0.66 -17.38
N ILE A 7 3.30 0.02 -16.23
CA ILE A 7 4.45 -0.89 -16.03
C ILE A 7 4.39 -2.10 -16.97
N VAL A 8 3.21 -2.68 -17.20
CA VAL A 8 3.08 -3.82 -18.11
C VAL A 8 3.38 -3.42 -19.56
N ARG A 9 2.92 -2.22 -19.99
CA ARG A 9 3.28 -1.68 -21.31
C ARG A 9 4.78 -1.41 -21.45
N GLU A 10 5.44 -0.88 -20.41
CA GLU A 10 6.90 -0.71 -20.42
C GLU A 10 7.62 -2.07 -20.49
N LEU A 11 7.17 -3.04 -19.72
CA LEU A 11 7.70 -4.42 -19.81
C LEU A 11 7.48 -5.02 -21.20
N GLY A 12 6.32 -4.76 -21.82
CA GLY A 12 5.97 -5.21 -23.16
C GLY A 12 6.99 -4.80 -24.23
N LYS A 13 7.68 -3.66 -24.06
CA LYS A 13 8.74 -3.21 -24.98
C LYS A 13 9.96 -4.13 -25.02
N SER A 14 10.17 -4.98 -24.01
CA SER A 14 11.25 -5.96 -23.96
C SER A 14 10.93 -7.26 -24.70
N PHE A 15 9.69 -7.44 -25.17
CA PHE A 15 9.26 -8.61 -25.95
C PHE A 15 9.24 -8.29 -27.43
N SER A 16 9.38 -9.34 -28.26
CA SER A 16 9.27 -9.19 -29.72
C SER A 16 7.87 -8.79 -30.17
N ASN A 17 6.86 -9.27 -29.46
CA ASN A 17 5.45 -8.93 -29.68
C ASN A 17 4.78 -8.60 -28.34
N PHE A 18 3.90 -7.60 -28.36
CA PHE A 18 3.05 -7.22 -27.24
C PHE A 18 1.61 -7.14 -27.72
N VAL A 19 0.74 -7.93 -27.11
CA VAL A 19 -0.70 -7.95 -27.43
C VAL A 19 -1.44 -7.58 -26.15
N GLU A 20 -2.10 -6.45 -26.16
CA GLU A 20 -2.94 -5.94 -25.06
C GLU A 20 -4.41 -6.11 -25.42
N VAL A 21 -5.16 -6.70 -24.50
CA VAL A 21 -6.63 -6.87 -24.57
C VAL A 21 -7.20 -6.14 -23.37
N ASN A 22 -7.99 -5.09 -23.60
CA ASN A 22 -8.68 -4.38 -22.52
C ASN A 22 -10.17 -4.72 -22.55
N PHE A 23 -10.60 -5.52 -21.56
CA PHE A 23 -11.97 -6.05 -21.52
C PHE A 23 -13.05 -5.03 -21.14
N GLU A 24 -12.70 -3.85 -20.61
CA GLU A 24 -13.65 -2.76 -20.42
C GLU A 24 -13.88 -1.95 -21.70
N SER A 25 -12.85 -1.74 -22.52
CA SER A 25 -12.96 -1.01 -23.79
C SER A 25 -13.43 -1.88 -24.96
N GLU A 26 -13.16 -3.18 -24.91
CA GLU A 26 -13.45 -4.15 -25.96
C GLU A 26 -14.21 -5.36 -25.39
N PRO A 27 -15.45 -5.15 -24.86
CA PRO A 27 -16.21 -6.22 -24.20
C PRO A 27 -16.59 -7.38 -25.12
N GLU A 28 -16.64 -7.15 -26.43
CA GLU A 28 -16.92 -8.18 -27.44
C GLU A 28 -15.84 -9.26 -27.48
N VAL A 29 -14.59 -8.94 -27.13
CA VAL A 29 -13.47 -9.90 -27.09
C VAL A 29 -13.71 -10.98 -26.04
N CYS A 30 -14.51 -10.74 -25.00
CA CYS A 30 -14.94 -11.78 -24.06
C CYS A 30 -15.61 -12.97 -24.75
N GLY A 31 -16.24 -12.76 -25.91
CA GLY A 31 -16.82 -13.84 -26.74
C GLY A 31 -15.81 -14.90 -27.16
N PHE A 32 -14.51 -14.57 -27.26
CA PHE A 32 -13.46 -15.53 -27.61
C PHE A 32 -13.19 -16.56 -26.52
N PHE A 33 -13.61 -16.27 -25.28
CA PHE A 33 -13.38 -17.08 -24.08
C PHE A 33 -14.62 -17.89 -23.65
N LYS A 34 -15.81 -17.68 -24.26
CA LYS A 34 -17.06 -18.31 -23.78
C LYS A 34 -17.19 -19.78 -24.14
N ASP A 35 -16.92 -20.14 -25.40
CA ASP A 35 -17.25 -21.48 -25.91
C ASP A 35 -16.11 -22.47 -25.70
N ASN A 36 -14.86 -22.01 -25.74
CA ASN A 36 -13.68 -22.87 -25.65
C ASN A 36 -12.52 -22.11 -24.99
N LEU A 37 -12.10 -22.59 -23.83
CA LEU A 37 -10.99 -22.03 -23.06
C LEU A 37 -9.61 -22.60 -23.51
N SER A 38 -9.53 -23.32 -24.65
CA SER A 38 -8.25 -23.78 -25.20
C SER A 38 -7.35 -22.60 -25.56
N PRO A 39 -6.13 -22.54 -25.03
CA PRO A 39 -5.15 -21.48 -25.34
C PRO A 39 -4.92 -21.29 -26.83
N ASP A 40 -4.82 -22.37 -27.61
CA ASP A 40 -4.55 -22.31 -29.06
C ASP A 40 -5.71 -21.64 -29.80
N ASN A 41 -6.95 -21.99 -29.44
CA ASN A 41 -8.15 -21.37 -30.02
C ASN A 41 -8.22 -19.88 -29.67
N ILE A 42 -7.99 -19.53 -28.41
CA ILE A 42 -7.99 -18.13 -27.94
C ILE A 42 -6.89 -17.35 -28.67
N CYS A 43 -5.66 -17.86 -28.69
CA CYS A 43 -4.54 -17.19 -29.36
C CYS A 43 -4.78 -17.00 -30.85
N SER A 44 -5.38 -17.99 -31.53
CA SER A 44 -5.71 -17.89 -32.96
C SER A 44 -6.71 -16.76 -33.21
N LYS A 45 -7.78 -16.67 -32.41
CA LYS A 45 -8.79 -15.59 -32.50
C LYS A 45 -8.19 -14.22 -32.20
N LEU A 46 -7.39 -14.09 -31.11
CA LEU A 46 -6.71 -12.85 -30.76
C LEU A 46 -5.70 -12.42 -31.83
N SER A 47 -4.93 -13.36 -32.37
CA SER A 47 -3.98 -13.08 -33.46
C SER A 47 -4.69 -12.53 -34.69
N ALA A 48 -5.83 -13.12 -35.07
CA ALA A 48 -6.64 -12.65 -36.20
C ALA A 48 -7.25 -11.26 -35.91
N TYR A 49 -7.77 -11.05 -34.71
CA TYR A 49 -8.44 -9.81 -34.34
C TYR A 49 -7.47 -8.62 -34.26
N TYR A 50 -6.31 -8.80 -33.61
CA TYR A 50 -5.31 -7.75 -33.45
C TYR A 50 -4.27 -7.72 -34.59
N ASN A 51 -4.38 -8.62 -35.59
CA ASN A 51 -3.38 -8.79 -36.67
C ASN A 51 -1.94 -8.89 -36.11
N ALA A 52 -1.76 -9.69 -35.05
CA ALA A 52 -0.50 -9.80 -34.32
C ALA A 52 -0.17 -11.27 -34.02
N SER A 53 1.10 -11.64 -34.19
CA SER A 53 1.56 -13.01 -33.91
C SER A 53 1.70 -13.25 -32.40
N ILE A 54 1.08 -14.31 -31.87
CA ILE A 54 1.20 -14.74 -30.47
C ILE A 54 2.07 -16.01 -30.43
N THR A 55 3.33 -15.84 -30.07
CA THR A 55 4.35 -16.88 -30.10
C THR A 55 4.96 -17.07 -28.71
N ASP A 56 5.09 -18.34 -28.27
CA ASP A 56 5.70 -18.70 -26.99
C ASP A 56 7.13 -18.17 -26.88
N GLY A 57 7.46 -17.64 -25.70
CA GLY A 57 8.75 -17.05 -25.38
C GLY A 57 9.05 -15.70 -26.04
N LYS A 58 8.23 -15.24 -26.99
CA LYS A 58 8.44 -13.98 -27.73
C LYS A 58 7.37 -12.94 -27.51
N THR A 59 6.17 -13.37 -27.15
CA THR A 59 5.00 -12.50 -26.96
C THR A 59 4.70 -12.32 -25.48
N LEU A 60 4.46 -11.08 -25.05
CA LEU A 60 3.74 -10.79 -23.82
C LEU A 60 2.28 -10.52 -24.16
N LEU A 61 1.39 -11.40 -23.65
CA LEU A 61 -0.05 -11.24 -23.75
C LEU A 61 -0.55 -10.55 -22.47
N PHE A 62 -1.18 -9.40 -22.62
CA PHE A 62 -1.66 -8.59 -21.50
C PHE A 62 -3.18 -8.49 -21.50
N PHE A 63 -3.80 -8.98 -20.44
CA PHE A 63 -5.24 -8.89 -20.18
C PHE A 63 -5.49 -7.77 -19.18
N ASP A 64 -5.80 -6.57 -19.68
CA ASP A 64 -6.13 -5.42 -18.83
C ASP A 64 -7.62 -5.42 -18.49
N GLU A 65 -7.94 -4.96 -17.27
CA GLU A 65 -9.27 -4.97 -16.66
C GLU A 65 -9.95 -6.37 -16.77
N ILE A 66 -9.14 -7.42 -16.51
CA ILE A 66 -9.52 -8.83 -16.71
C ILE A 66 -10.77 -9.25 -15.90
N GLN A 67 -11.09 -8.53 -14.81
CA GLN A 67 -12.29 -8.78 -14.00
C GLN A 67 -13.59 -8.54 -14.79
N ALA A 68 -13.56 -7.80 -15.89
CA ALA A 68 -14.71 -7.61 -16.76
C ALA A 68 -15.04 -8.87 -17.59
N CYS A 69 -14.11 -9.85 -17.66
CA CYS A 69 -14.29 -11.12 -18.36
C CYS A 69 -13.90 -12.30 -17.45
N PRO A 70 -14.81 -12.85 -16.63
CA PRO A 70 -14.53 -13.98 -15.72
C PRO A 70 -13.96 -15.21 -16.43
N GLU A 71 -14.38 -15.47 -17.67
CA GLU A 71 -13.89 -16.57 -18.48
C GLU A 71 -12.42 -16.39 -18.85
N ALA A 72 -11.95 -15.15 -19.06
CA ALA A 72 -10.54 -14.88 -19.30
C ALA A 72 -9.70 -15.21 -18.06
N ILE A 73 -10.21 -14.91 -16.83
CA ILE A 73 -9.52 -15.30 -15.59
C ILE A 73 -9.44 -16.83 -15.49
N GLN A 74 -10.53 -17.56 -15.81
CA GLN A 74 -10.53 -19.03 -15.79
C GLN A 74 -9.58 -19.61 -16.83
N SER A 75 -9.41 -18.96 -17.97
CA SER A 75 -8.50 -19.44 -19.04
C SER A 75 -7.03 -19.43 -18.64
N LEU A 76 -6.62 -18.57 -17.69
CA LEU A 76 -5.23 -18.49 -17.23
C LEU A 76 -4.68 -19.82 -16.73
N ARG A 77 -5.53 -20.66 -16.11
CA ARG A 77 -5.15 -22.01 -15.71
C ARG A 77 -4.74 -22.87 -16.91
N PHE A 78 -5.54 -22.84 -17.98
CA PHE A 78 -5.28 -23.63 -19.18
C PHE A 78 -4.06 -23.13 -19.95
N PHE A 79 -3.80 -21.84 -19.96
CA PHE A 79 -2.56 -21.28 -20.49
C PHE A 79 -1.33 -21.81 -19.74
N TYR A 80 -1.38 -21.84 -18.40
CA TYR A 80 -0.28 -22.40 -17.60
C TYR A 80 -0.05 -23.87 -17.89
N GLU A 81 -1.12 -24.66 -18.05
CA GLU A 81 -1.03 -26.11 -18.27
C GLU A 81 -0.60 -26.48 -19.71
N ASN A 82 -1.09 -25.73 -20.72
CA ASN A 82 -0.94 -26.13 -22.14
C ASN A 82 0.03 -25.25 -22.92
N ARG A 83 0.31 -24.02 -22.46
CA ARG A 83 1.28 -23.11 -23.11
C ARG A 83 2.19 -22.43 -22.07
N PRO A 84 2.98 -23.19 -21.29
CA PRO A 84 3.75 -22.69 -20.15
C PRO A 84 4.85 -21.67 -20.54
N ASN A 85 5.23 -21.62 -21.82
CA ASN A 85 6.23 -20.70 -22.34
C ASN A 85 5.63 -19.37 -22.85
N LEU A 86 4.32 -19.24 -22.89
CA LEU A 86 3.68 -17.97 -23.25
C LEU A 86 3.60 -17.06 -22.00
N HIS A 87 4.12 -15.86 -22.12
CA HIS A 87 4.09 -14.90 -21.03
C HIS A 87 2.74 -14.18 -20.99
N ILE A 88 2.03 -14.30 -19.87
CA ILE A 88 0.70 -13.69 -19.71
C ILE A 88 0.66 -12.90 -18.40
N ILE A 89 0.12 -11.68 -18.46
CA ILE A 89 -0.18 -10.86 -17.32
C ILE A 89 -1.67 -10.47 -17.37
N GLY A 90 -2.40 -10.73 -16.28
CA GLY A 90 -3.73 -10.18 -16.08
C GLY A 90 -3.68 -9.06 -15.04
N ALA A 91 -4.29 -7.93 -15.34
CA ALA A 91 -4.41 -6.82 -14.41
C ALA A 91 -5.86 -6.34 -14.29
N GLY A 92 -6.21 -5.80 -13.12
CA GLY A 92 -7.53 -5.22 -12.89
C GLY A 92 -7.59 -4.50 -11.55
N SER A 93 -8.40 -3.47 -11.49
CA SER A 93 -8.59 -2.66 -10.27
C SER A 93 -9.40 -3.41 -9.21
N LEU A 94 -10.30 -4.31 -9.65
CA LEU A 94 -11.22 -5.09 -8.82
C LEU A 94 -10.95 -6.60 -8.88
N LEU A 95 -9.75 -6.99 -9.29
CA LEU A 95 -9.41 -8.38 -9.54
C LEU A 95 -9.62 -9.28 -8.30
N GLU A 96 -9.32 -8.80 -7.10
CA GLU A 96 -9.54 -9.57 -5.86
C GLU A 96 -11.01 -9.95 -5.62
N PHE A 97 -11.94 -9.09 -6.05
CA PHE A 97 -13.37 -9.39 -5.97
C PHE A 97 -13.77 -10.48 -6.96
N ALA A 98 -13.29 -10.35 -8.20
CA ALA A 98 -13.58 -11.35 -9.23
C ALA A 98 -13.00 -12.72 -8.84
N LEU A 99 -11.77 -12.77 -8.31
CA LEU A 99 -11.15 -14.01 -7.85
C LEU A 99 -11.92 -14.67 -6.69
N LYS A 100 -12.51 -13.88 -5.79
CA LYS A 100 -13.30 -14.40 -4.66
C LYS A 100 -14.60 -15.06 -5.10
N ASP A 101 -15.21 -14.59 -6.20
CA ASP A 101 -16.47 -15.12 -6.70
C ASP A 101 -16.29 -16.38 -7.59
N LEU A 102 -15.08 -16.62 -8.07
CA LEU A 102 -14.79 -17.80 -8.87
C LEU A 102 -14.59 -19.03 -7.98
N SER A 103 -15.31 -20.11 -8.30
CA SER A 103 -15.18 -21.41 -7.62
C SER A 103 -13.78 -22.02 -7.79
N SER A 104 -13.07 -21.70 -8.87
CA SER A 104 -11.69 -22.10 -9.14
C SER A 104 -11.05 -21.14 -10.15
N TYR A 105 -9.89 -20.58 -9.79
CA TYR A 105 -9.14 -19.67 -10.66
C TYR A 105 -7.66 -20.10 -10.85
N GLY A 106 -7.37 -21.40 -10.74
CA GLY A 106 -6.03 -21.92 -10.96
C GLY A 106 -5.08 -21.78 -9.77
N VAL A 107 -5.56 -22.17 -8.58
CA VAL A 107 -4.74 -22.19 -7.36
C VAL A 107 -3.42 -22.93 -7.60
N GLY A 108 -2.29 -22.31 -7.24
CA GLY A 108 -0.94 -22.82 -7.47
C GLY A 108 -0.39 -22.65 -8.89
N ARG A 109 -1.18 -22.13 -9.84
CA ARG A 109 -0.81 -21.87 -11.26
C ARG A 109 -0.71 -20.39 -11.60
N ILE A 110 -1.28 -19.52 -10.76
CA ILE A 110 -1.28 -18.06 -10.94
C ILE A 110 -0.54 -17.46 -9.76
N ARG A 111 0.39 -16.56 -10.04
CA ARG A 111 1.08 -15.76 -9.03
C ARG A 111 0.47 -14.37 -8.98
N SER A 112 -0.06 -13.99 -7.83
CA SER A 112 -0.52 -12.62 -7.60
C SER A 112 0.66 -11.70 -7.30
N LEU A 113 0.65 -10.52 -7.91
CA LEU A 113 1.60 -9.44 -7.62
C LEU A 113 0.82 -8.23 -7.11
N PHE A 114 1.24 -7.71 -5.97
CA PHE A 114 0.64 -6.52 -5.35
C PHE A 114 1.47 -5.30 -5.69
N MET A 115 0.79 -4.26 -6.13
CA MET A 115 1.40 -3.00 -6.52
C MET A 115 0.85 -1.87 -5.66
N TYR A 116 1.76 -1.05 -5.14
CA TYR A 116 1.46 0.03 -4.20
C TYR A 116 1.81 1.40 -4.81
N PRO A 117 1.32 2.52 -4.26
CA PRO A 117 1.87 3.84 -4.56
C PRO A 117 3.37 3.88 -4.29
N LEU A 118 4.10 4.78 -4.97
CA LEU A 118 5.55 4.93 -4.83
C LEU A 118 5.97 5.04 -3.35
N SER A 119 7.05 4.34 -3.01
CA SER A 119 7.77 4.52 -1.74
C SER A 119 8.58 5.82 -1.75
N PHE A 120 9.10 6.23 -0.59
CA PHE A 120 9.98 7.39 -0.53
C PHE A 120 11.26 7.19 -1.34
N ASN A 121 11.81 5.97 -1.40
CA ASN A 121 12.96 5.64 -2.22
C ASN A 121 12.67 5.82 -3.72
N GLU A 122 11.53 5.32 -4.17
CA GLU A 122 11.10 5.47 -5.58
C GLU A 122 10.81 6.94 -5.92
N PHE A 123 10.27 7.72 -4.97
CA PHE A 123 10.09 9.15 -5.14
C PHE A 123 11.42 9.89 -5.28
N LEU A 124 12.41 9.63 -4.42
CA LEU A 124 13.75 10.23 -4.54
C LEU A 124 14.40 9.88 -5.89
N LYS A 125 14.28 8.62 -6.31
CA LYS A 125 14.78 8.17 -7.61
C LYS A 125 14.08 8.90 -8.76
N ALA A 126 12.76 9.01 -8.74
CA ALA A 126 11.98 9.73 -9.74
C ALA A 126 12.34 11.24 -9.78
N ALA A 127 12.73 11.82 -8.63
CA ALA A 127 13.18 13.19 -8.50
C ALA A 127 14.66 13.41 -8.93
N GLY A 128 15.35 12.37 -9.42
CA GLY A 128 16.77 12.45 -9.81
C GLY A 128 17.71 12.64 -8.63
N GLN A 129 17.30 12.25 -7.41
CA GLN A 129 18.08 12.38 -6.19
C GLN A 129 18.88 11.09 -5.87
N ASP A 130 19.49 10.47 -6.89
CA ASP A 130 20.14 9.15 -6.77
C ASP A 130 21.29 9.14 -5.74
N PHE A 131 22.10 10.21 -5.69
CA PHE A 131 23.18 10.32 -4.69
C PHE A 131 22.64 10.42 -3.27
N LEU A 132 21.60 11.23 -3.05
CA LEU A 132 20.94 11.38 -1.76
C LEU A 132 20.26 10.09 -1.31
N LEU A 133 19.63 9.39 -2.24
CA LEU A 133 19.06 8.05 -2.04
C LEU A 133 20.15 7.05 -1.65
N GLY A 134 21.28 7.05 -2.36
CA GLY A 134 22.43 6.18 -2.04
C GLY A 134 22.98 6.40 -0.63
N ILE A 135 23.03 7.65 -0.16
CA ILE A 135 23.41 7.99 1.22
C ILE A 135 22.37 7.45 2.19
N LYS A 136 21.08 7.72 1.94
CA LYS A 136 19.98 7.25 2.80
C LYS A 136 20.00 5.73 2.98
N ILE A 137 20.14 4.96 1.90
CA ILE A 137 20.12 3.47 1.94
C ILE A 137 21.30 2.92 2.73
N LYS A 138 22.48 3.55 2.62
CA LYS A 138 23.70 3.12 3.32
C LYS A 138 23.79 3.60 4.76
N SER A 139 22.85 4.47 5.18
CA SER A 139 22.88 5.05 6.53
C SER A 139 22.28 4.11 7.56
N ASP A 140 22.90 4.07 8.73
CA ASP A 140 22.45 3.36 9.93
C ASP A 140 22.99 4.06 11.19
N ILE A 141 22.84 3.41 12.35
CA ILE A 141 23.31 3.94 13.64
C ILE A 141 24.82 4.19 13.65
N SER A 142 25.59 3.35 12.96
CA SER A 142 27.07 3.44 12.90
C SER A 142 27.57 4.39 11.82
N ASN A 143 26.76 4.57 10.77
CA ASN A 143 27.07 5.41 9.61
C ASN A 143 25.92 6.38 9.31
N LYS A 144 25.74 7.36 10.20
CA LYS A 144 24.69 8.37 10.04
C LYS A 144 25.08 9.45 9.03
N PRO A 145 24.11 10.01 8.27
CA PRO A 145 24.38 11.14 7.38
C PRO A 145 24.76 12.39 8.17
N ASP A 146 25.59 13.24 7.57
CA ASP A 146 25.87 14.56 8.12
C ASP A 146 24.59 15.38 8.29
N GLU A 147 24.58 16.32 9.22
CA GLU A 147 23.40 17.12 9.56
C GLU A 147 22.82 17.88 8.37
N VAL A 148 23.68 18.35 7.45
CA VAL A 148 23.25 19.03 6.21
C VAL A 148 22.47 18.06 5.32
N LEU A 149 22.96 16.83 5.14
CA LEU A 149 22.30 15.81 4.31
C LEU A 149 21.05 15.26 5.01
N HIS A 150 21.08 15.12 6.34
CA HIS A 150 19.91 14.78 7.14
C HIS A 150 18.79 15.80 6.93
N ASN A 151 19.10 17.10 7.02
CA ASN A 151 18.13 18.17 6.80
C ASN A 151 17.59 18.17 5.38
N LYS A 152 18.45 17.89 4.39
CA LYS A 152 18.02 17.77 2.98
C LYS A 152 17.07 16.60 2.76
N LEU A 153 17.32 15.46 3.38
CA LEU A 153 16.43 14.29 3.37
C LEU A 153 15.08 14.61 4.02
N LYS A 154 15.08 15.37 5.14
CA LYS A 154 13.82 15.83 5.77
C LYS A 154 13.00 16.75 4.86
N GLU A 155 13.64 17.68 4.13
CA GLU A 155 12.94 18.53 3.16
C GLU A 155 12.22 17.71 2.08
N TRP A 156 12.89 16.70 1.50
CA TRP A 156 12.29 15.80 0.52
C TRP A 156 11.19 14.93 1.13
N PHE A 157 11.40 14.46 2.35
CA PHE A 157 10.41 13.69 3.09
C PHE A 157 9.12 14.49 3.33
N VAL A 158 9.22 15.75 3.74
CA VAL A 158 8.03 16.61 3.92
C VAL A 158 7.27 16.77 2.61
N LYS A 159 7.96 17.01 1.49
CA LYS A 159 7.34 17.07 0.17
C LYS A 159 6.60 15.79 -0.15
N PHE A 160 7.23 14.63 0.06
CA PHE A 160 6.63 13.33 -0.18
C PHE A 160 5.40 13.09 0.71
N LEU A 161 5.46 13.44 2.00
CA LEU A 161 4.29 13.32 2.87
C LEU A 161 3.08 14.10 2.33
N ILE A 162 3.31 15.30 1.79
CA ILE A 162 2.26 16.19 1.27
C ILE A 162 1.65 15.65 -0.02
N ILE A 163 2.47 15.25 -0.97
CA ILE A 163 2.02 14.84 -2.30
C ILE A 163 1.62 13.36 -2.37
N GLY A 164 2.15 12.54 -1.47
CA GLY A 164 1.96 11.09 -1.49
C GLY A 164 2.78 10.40 -2.58
N GLY A 165 2.48 9.10 -2.78
CA GLY A 165 3.17 8.23 -3.74
C GLY A 165 2.36 7.93 -5.01
N MET A 166 1.22 8.57 -5.26
CA MET A 166 0.45 8.31 -6.48
C MET A 166 1.22 8.73 -7.72
N PRO A 167 1.49 7.84 -8.71
CA PRO A 167 2.42 8.11 -9.80
C PRO A 167 2.11 9.39 -10.59
N LYS A 168 0.84 9.63 -10.93
CA LYS A 168 0.43 10.84 -11.66
C LYS A 168 0.65 12.11 -10.85
N VAL A 169 0.45 12.04 -9.53
CA VAL A 169 0.66 13.18 -8.61
C VAL A 169 2.14 13.51 -8.54
N VAL A 170 2.99 12.49 -8.35
CA VAL A 170 4.45 12.62 -8.32
C VAL A 170 4.98 13.18 -9.64
N ASP A 171 4.58 12.62 -10.77
CA ASP A 171 4.98 13.10 -12.11
C ASP A 171 4.60 14.56 -12.32
N THR A 172 3.37 14.95 -11.97
CA THR A 172 2.92 16.33 -12.07
C THR A 172 3.75 17.27 -11.20
N TYR A 173 4.02 16.88 -9.94
CA TYR A 173 4.83 17.68 -9.03
C TYR A 173 6.26 17.86 -9.56
N LEU A 174 6.91 16.78 -9.97
CA LEU A 174 8.30 16.83 -10.45
C LEU A 174 8.46 17.65 -11.74
N LYS A 175 7.47 17.63 -12.63
CA LYS A 175 7.48 18.42 -13.87
C LYS A 175 7.19 19.91 -13.66
N THR A 176 6.33 20.23 -12.68
CA THR A 176 5.82 21.61 -12.55
C THR A 176 6.30 22.33 -11.31
N ASN A 177 6.74 21.61 -10.29
CA ASN A 177 7.03 22.10 -8.93
C ASN A 177 5.87 22.95 -8.35
N ASP A 178 4.63 22.67 -8.78
CA ASP A 178 3.43 23.42 -8.45
C ASP A 178 2.50 22.56 -7.58
N LEU A 179 2.44 22.90 -6.28
CA LEU A 179 1.60 22.19 -5.32
C LEU A 179 0.11 22.37 -5.57
N ILE A 180 -0.32 23.50 -6.16
CA ILE A 180 -1.74 23.74 -6.45
C ILE A 180 -2.20 22.82 -7.58
N LYS A 181 -1.40 22.66 -8.65
CA LYS A 181 -1.68 21.69 -9.70
C LYS A 181 -1.69 20.27 -9.16
N THR A 182 -0.74 19.96 -8.30
CA THR A 182 -0.64 18.65 -7.64
C THR A 182 -1.89 18.33 -6.81
N GLN A 183 -2.40 19.32 -6.06
CA GLN A 183 -3.64 19.15 -5.29
C GLN A 183 -4.87 18.89 -6.18
N ARG A 184 -4.97 19.53 -7.34
CA ARG A 184 -6.06 19.29 -8.29
C ARG A 184 -6.05 17.84 -8.78
N ILE A 185 -4.86 17.28 -9.05
CA ILE A 185 -4.75 15.86 -9.44
C ILE A 185 -5.16 14.95 -8.29
N LEU A 186 -4.84 15.28 -7.03
CA LEU A 186 -5.34 14.54 -5.88
C LEU A 186 -6.87 14.59 -5.77
N ASP A 187 -7.48 15.77 -6.01
CA ASP A 187 -8.95 15.91 -6.04
C ASP A 187 -9.57 15.03 -7.13
N ASP A 188 -9.01 15.06 -8.34
CA ASP A 188 -9.49 14.24 -9.46
C ASP A 188 -9.42 12.74 -9.13
N ILE A 189 -8.33 12.30 -8.48
CA ILE A 189 -8.18 10.90 -8.05
C ILE A 189 -9.22 10.54 -6.99
N ILE A 190 -9.48 11.40 -6.00
CA ILE A 190 -10.46 11.17 -4.94
C ILE A 190 -11.87 11.07 -5.52
N ILE A 191 -12.23 11.99 -6.42
CA ILE A 191 -13.53 11.97 -7.12
C ILE A 191 -13.66 10.66 -7.91
N SER A 192 -12.65 10.32 -8.72
CA SER A 192 -12.65 9.07 -9.49
C SER A 192 -12.79 7.82 -8.59
N MET A 193 -12.14 7.81 -7.42
CA MET A 193 -12.28 6.71 -6.45
C MET A 193 -13.70 6.61 -5.88
N GLU A 194 -14.33 7.76 -5.57
CA GLU A 194 -15.70 7.79 -5.08
C GLU A 194 -16.70 7.38 -6.16
N ASP A 195 -16.44 7.75 -7.41
CA ASP A 195 -17.25 7.33 -8.57
C ASP A 195 -17.11 5.81 -8.83
N ASP A 196 -15.92 5.25 -8.64
CA ASP A 196 -15.71 3.82 -8.74
C ASP A 196 -16.50 3.02 -7.68
N PHE A 197 -16.93 3.65 -6.57
CA PHE A 197 -17.83 2.99 -5.62
C PHE A 197 -19.18 2.59 -6.24
N VAL A 198 -19.61 3.23 -7.33
CA VAL A 198 -20.80 2.85 -8.09
C VAL A 198 -20.63 1.47 -8.74
N LYS A 199 -19.41 1.05 -9.09
CA LYS A 199 -19.13 -0.29 -9.63
C LYS A 199 -19.50 -1.41 -8.63
N TYR A 200 -19.61 -1.08 -7.34
CA TYR A 200 -20.00 -2.02 -6.27
C TYR A 200 -21.50 -2.04 -5.96
N LYS A 201 -22.32 -1.22 -6.65
CA LYS A 201 -23.75 -1.02 -6.34
C LYS A 201 -24.59 -2.32 -6.31
N GLU A 202 -24.21 -3.31 -7.12
CA GLU A 202 -24.89 -4.61 -7.17
C GLU A 202 -24.66 -5.45 -5.90
N ARG A 203 -23.57 -5.17 -5.16
CA ARG A 203 -23.16 -5.90 -3.95
C ARG A 203 -23.47 -5.16 -2.67
N LEU A 204 -23.42 -3.84 -2.70
CA LEU A 204 -23.59 -3.00 -1.52
C LEU A 204 -24.12 -1.60 -1.86
N ASN A 205 -24.81 -1.00 -0.89
CA ASN A 205 -25.25 0.39 -1.00
C ASN A 205 -24.03 1.33 -1.07
N THR A 206 -23.93 2.09 -2.14
CA THR A 206 -22.82 3.02 -2.42
C THR A 206 -22.65 4.09 -1.32
N ASN A 207 -23.77 4.60 -0.76
CA ASN A 207 -23.71 5.57 0.32
C ASN A 207 -23.03 4.98 1.57
N ARG A 208 -23.24 3.69 1.85
CA ARG A 208 -22.58 3.00 2.96
C ARG A 208 -21.09 2.87 2.78
N LEU A 209 -20.62 2.60 1.56
CA LEU A 209 -19.18 2.61 1.25
C LEU A 209 -18.58 3.98 1.53
N LYS A 210 -19.25 5.07 1.08
CA LYS A 210 -18.83 6.45 1.35
C LYS A 210 -18.80 6.77 2.84
N ASP A 211 -19.83 6.38 3.59
CA ASP A 211 -19.89 6.62 5.05
C ASP A 211 -18.80 5.89 5.82
N VAL A 212 -18.52 4.62 5.47
CA VAL A 212 -17.43 3.87 6.09
C VAL A 212 -16.07 4.47 5.69
N PHE A 213 -15.90 4.91 4.45
CA PHE A 213 -14.70 5.60 3.98
C PHE A 213 -14.46 6.90 4.75
N ILE A 214 -15.46 7.75 4.92
CA ILE A 214 -15.38 8.97 5.73
C ILE A 214 -15.07 8.64 7.19
N SER A 215 -15.69 7.59 7.73
CA SER A 215 -15.44 7.13 9.10
C SER A 215 -13.99 6.67 9.30
N MET A 216 -13.36 6.07 8.28
CA MET A 216 -11.95 5.72 8.31
C MET A 216 -11.05 6.96 8.40
N LEU A 217 -11.35 8.01 7.62
CA LEU A 217 -10.61 9.27 7.67
C LEU A 217 -10.67 9.90 9.06
N ASN A 218 -11.88 9.95 9.65
CA ASN A 218 -12.12 10.57 10.96
C ASN A 218 -11.48 9.79 12.12
N GLN A 219 -11.20 8.49 11.94
CA GLN A 219 -10.62 7.62 12.96
C GLN A 219 -9.14 7.29 12.71
N THR A 220 -8.51 7.99 11.76
CA THR A 220 -7.08 7.83 11.45
C THR A 220 -6.22 7.95 12.71
N GLY A 221 -5.31 6.99 12.94
CA GLY A 221 -4.44 6.93 14.12
C GLY A 221 -5.11 6.38 15.38
N ASN A 222 -6.42 6.12 15.34
CA ASN A 222 -7.16 5.55 16.47
C ASN A 222 -7.61 4.11 16.17
N LYS A 223 -8.00 3.39 17.21
CA LYS A 223 -8.70 2.11 17.04
C LYS A 223 -9.97 2.32 16.26
N PHE A 224 -10.13 1.55 15.21
CA PHE A 224 -11.28 1.67 14.35
C PHE A 224 -12.53 1.08 15.00
N ASN A 225 -13.54 1.94 15.18
CA ASN A 225 -14.87 1.56 15.62
C ASN A 225 -15.85 1.62 14.45
N ILE A 226 -16.22 0.48 13.92
CA ILE A 226 -17.11 0.38 12.77
C ILE A 226 -18.51 0.92 13.05
N SER A 227 -18.95 0.89 14.32
CA SER A 227 -20.25 1.41 14.73
C SER A 227 -20.31 2.94 14.77
N ALA A 228 -19.17 3.62 14.73
CA ALA A 228 -19.10 5.09 14.74
C ALA A 228 -19.33 5.71 13.35
N SER A 229 -19.53 4.91 12.29
CA SER A 229 -19.95 5.45 10.98
C SER A 229 -21.40 5.96 11.06
N SER A 230 -21.68 7.06 10.37
CA SER A 230 -22.97 7.77 10.41
C SER A 230 -24.13 7.00 9.77
N ASP A 231 -23.85 5.99 8.94
CA ASP A 231 -24.87 5.19 8.26
C ASP A 231 -25.78 4.45 9.25
N SER A 232 -27.06 4.38 8.92
CA SER A 232 -28.10 3.63 9.65
C SER A 232 -28.02 2.11 9.48
N GLY A 233 -27.10 1.61 8.65
CA GLY A 233 -26.89 0.18 8.40
C GLY A 233 -26.49 -0.61 9.64
N ASN A 234 -26.87 -1.88 9.69
CA ASN A 234 -26.49 -2.76 10.79
C ASN A 234 -24.97 -3.08 10.73
N TYR A 235 -24.45 -3.61 11.84
CA TYR A 235 -23.02 -3.94 11.99
C TYR A 235 -22.48 -4.83 10.87
N LYS A 236 -23.27 -5.84 10.43
CA LYS A 236 -22.87 -6.77 9.37
C LYS A 236 -22.62 -6.03 8.05
N GLN A 237 -23.55 -5.16 7.67
CA GLN A 237 -23.47 -4.40 6.43
C GLN A 237 -22.31 -3.39 6.43
N LYS A 238 -22.04 -2.73 7.57
CA LYS A 238 -20.88 -1.86 7.73
C LYS A 238 -19.57 -2.61 7.63
N LYS A 239 -19.53 -3.83 8.20
CA LYS A 239 -18.38 -4.72 8.10
C LYS A 239 -18.13 -5.16 6.66
N GLU A 240 -19.18 -5.49 5.91
CA GLU A 240 -19.07 -5.81 4.48
C GLU A 240 -18.49 -4.64 3.68
N ALA A 241 -18.94 -3.40 3.95
CA ALA A 241 -18.38 -2.20 3.34
C ALA A 241 -16.88 -2.02 3.64
N LEU A 242 -16.48 -2.21 4.90
CA LEU A 242 -15.07 -2.16 5.28
C LEU A 242 -14.25 -3.23 4.57
N GLU A 243 -14.74 -4.47 4.51
CA GLU A 243 -14.03 -5.56 3.81
C GLU A 243 -13.88 -5.25 2.31
N MET A 244 -14.86 -4.58 1.70
CA MET A 244 -14.75 -4.12 0.31
C MET A 244 -13.62 -3.07 0.16
N LEU A 245 -13.55 -2.06 1.04
CA LEU A 245 -12.48 -1.05 1.00
C LEU A 245 -11.09 -1.66 1.20
N LEU A 246 -10.98 -2.68 2.07
CA LEU A 246 -9.75 -3.45 2.27
C LEU A 246 -9.35 -4.25 1.02
N MET A 247 -10.32 -4.93 0.39
CA MET A 247 -10.08 -5.69 -0.85
C MET A 247 -9.73 -4.78 -2.03
N ALA A 248 -10.32 -3.57 -2.08
CA ALA A 248 -9.94 -2.55 -3.05
C ALA A 248 -8.54 -1.96 -2.82
N GLY A 249 -7.87 -2.33 -1.72
CA GLY A 249 -6.54 -1.82 -1.38
C GLY A 249 -6.53 -0.36 -0.95
N LEU A 250 -7.67 0.20 -0.52
CA LEU A 250 -7.78 1.60 -0.08
C LEU A 250 -7.32 1.81 1.36
N CYS A 251 -7.20 0.73 2.11
CA CYS A 251 -6.68 0.75 3.48
C CYS A 251 -6.11 -0.61 3.88
N TYR A 252 -5.34 -0.61 4.96
CA TYR A 252 -4.76 -1.82 5.57
C TYR A 252 -5.11 -1.87 7.05
N LYS A 253 -5.31 -3.09 7.57
CA LYS A 253 -5.50 -3.32 9.01
C LYS A 253 -4.16 -3.43 9.72
N VAL A 254 -4.02 -2.68 10.81
CA VAL A 254 -2.97 -2.89 11.80
C VAL A 254 -3.64 -3.59 12.98
N CYS A 255 -3.44 -4.91 13.10
CA CYS A 255 -4.13 -5.72 14.11
C CYS A 255 -3.41 -5.68 15.46
N HIS A 256 -4.16 -5.72 16.55
CA HIS A 256 -3.57 -5.92 17.88
C HIS A 256 -2.93 -7.31 17.96
N THR A 257 -1.73 -7.38 18.54
CA THR A 257 -1.11 -8.64 18.97
C THR A 257 -0.71 -8.57 20.43
N SER A 258 -0.81 -9.69 21.13
CA SER A 258 -0.28 -9.79 22.50
C SER A 258 1.25 -9.84 22.55
N ALA A 259 1.90 -10.23 21.45
CA ALA A 259 3.35 -10.25 21.26
C ALA A 259 4.11 -10.96 22.39
N ASN A 260 3.65 -12.14 22.83
CA ASN A 260 4.34 -12.95 23.85
C ASN A 260 5.35 -13.90 23.23
N GLY A 261 5.25 -14.19 21.91
CA GLY A 261 6.11 -15.11 21.21
C GLY A 261 6.05 -14.92 19.69
N ILE A 262 6.81 -15.74 18.99
CA ILE A 262 6.92 -15.80 17.53
C ILE A 262 6.23 -17.08 17.05
N PRO A 263 5.43 -17.02 15.96
CA PRO A 263 5.14 -15.85 15.12
C PRO A 263 4.13 -14.89 15.79
N ILE A 264 4.38 -13.59 15.70
CA ILE A 264 3.52 -12.56 16.33
C ILE A 264 2.08 -12.58 15.80
N ALA A 265 1.88 -13.10 14.59
CA ALA A 265 0.57 -13.28 13.96
C ALA A 265 -0.30 -14.33 14.67
N ALA A 266 0.30 -15.29 15.39
CA ALA A 266 -0.45 -16.34 16.11
C ALA A 266 -1.33 -15.77 17.24
N GLU A 267 -0.94 -14.61 17.80
CA GLU A 267 -1.65 -13.96 18.89
C GLU A 267 -2.44 -12.71 18.42
N LYS A 268 -2.74 -12.61 17.13
CA LYS A 268 -3.47 -11.46 16.59
C LYS A 268 -4.94 -11.46 17.02
N ASN A 269 -5.42 -10.31 17.42
CA ASN A 269 -6.83 -10.06 17.68
C ASN A 269 -7.48 -9.31 16.51
N ILE A 270 -8.18 -10.06 15.64
CA ILE A 270 -8.82 -9.51 14.44
C ILE A 270 -9.97 -8.51 14.72
N LYS A 271 -10.48 -8.48 15.97
CA LYS A 271 -11.54 -7.54 16.36
C LYS A 271 -10.99 -6.21 16.87
N LYS A 272 -9.69 -6.16 17.23
CA LYS A 272 -9.02 -4.96 17.70
C LYS A 272 -7.99 -4.53 16.63
N PHE A 273 -8.26 -3.47 15.91
CA PHE A 273 -7.38 -2.99 14.87
C PHE A 273 -7.47 -1.49 14.70
N LYS A 274 -6.42 -0.91 14.16
CA LYS A 274 -6.37 0.42 13.55
C LYS A 274 -6.46 0.27 12.03
N LEU A 275 -6.75 1.36 11.33
CA LEU A 275 -6.68 1.42 9.88
C LEU A 275 -5.62 2.43 9.45
N ILE A 276 -4.80 2.05 8.49
CA ILE A 276 -3.96 2.98 7.74
C ILE A 276 -4.49 3.11 6.32
N PHE A 277 -4.44 4.32 5.79
CA PHE A 277 -4.87 4.62 4.43
C PHE A 277 -3.78 4.21 3.44
N PHE A 278 -4.11 3.97 2.18
CA PHE A 278 -3.15 3.47 1.19
C PHE A 278 -2.14 4.50 0.68
N ASP A 279 -2.40 5.80 0.89
CA ASP A 279 -1.53 6.90 0.46
C ASP A 279 -1.69 8.13 1.36
N THR A 280 -0.56 8.79 1.70
CA THR A 280 -0.54 9.95 2.60
C THR A 280 -1.08 11.22 1.95
N GLY A 281 -0.85 11.43 0.67
CA GLY A 281 -1.35 12.59 -0.07
C GLY A 281 -2.88 12.55 -0.21
N ILE A 282 -3.41 11.40 -0.61
CA ILE A 282 -4.85 11.15 -0.69
C ILE A 282 -5.50 11.32 0.69
N LEU A 283 -4.92 10.74 1.75
CA LEU A 283 -5.42 10.89 3.11
C LEU A 283 -5.55 12.36 3.52
N GLN A 284 -4.45 13.11 3.41
CA GLN A 284 -4.43 14.52 3.83
C GLN A 284 -5.40 15.37 3.03
N ARG A 285 -5.48 15.13 1.71
CA ARG A 285 -6.40 15.86 0.85
C ARG A 285 -7.85 15.54 1.15
N SER A 286 -8.19 14.27 1.40
CA SER A 286 -9.53 13.83 1.82
C SER A 286 -9.95 14.40 3.16
N MET A 287 -9.00 14.60 4.09
CA MET A 287 -9.24 15.29 5.37
C MET A 287 -9.33 16.83 5.22
N ARG A 288 -9.21 17.36 3.99
CA ARG A 288 -9.20 18.80 3.68
C ARG A 288 -8.13 19.58 4.46
N LEU A 289 -7.01 18.93 4.80
CA LEU A 289 -5.89 19.63 5.42
C LEU A 289 -5.29 20.61 4.42
N ARG A 290 -5.06 21.84 4.88
CA ARG A 290 -4.48 22.90 4.04
C ARG A 290 -3.00 22.62 3.85
N THR A 291 -2.58 22.37 2.63
CA THR A 291 -1.16 22.13 2.29
C THR A 291 -0.27 23.33 2.65
N PHE A 292 -0.83 24.53 2.62
CA PHE A 292 -0.15 25.77 3.03
C PHE A 292 0.34 25.73 4.48
N ASP A 293 -0.41 25.11 5.37
CA ASP A 293 -0.03 24.98 6.78
C ASP A 293 1.21 24.10 6.98
N PHE A 294 1.50 23.22 6.03
CA PHE A 294 2.72 22.38 6.02
C PHE A 294 3.97 23.12 5.49
N ILE A 295 3.78 24.07 4.57
CA ILE A 295 4.89 24.80 3.93
C ILE A 295 5.36 25.93 4.84
N ILE A 296 4.44 26.59 5.55
CA ILE A 296 4.72 27.73 6.44
C ILE A 296 5.23 27.27 7.81
N ALA A 297 4.86 26.07 8.24
CA ALA A 297 5.38 25.50 9.49
C ALA A 297 6.82 25.03 9.26
N GLU A 298 7.79 25.88 9.60
CA GLU A 298 9.21 25.47 9.73
C GLU A 298 9.39 24.27 10.69
N ASN A 299 8.37 23.98 11.49
CA ASN A 299 8.29 22.84 12.39
C ASN A 299 7.16 21.90 12.00
N LEU A 300 7.50 20.69 11.60
CA LEU A 300 6.56 19.57 11.43
C LEU A 300 5.70 19.28 12.69
N GLU A 301 5.97 19.90 13.82
CA GLU A 301 5.31 19.68 15.10
C GLU A 301 3.88 20.28 15.21
N MET A 302 3.51 21.23 14.35
CA MET A 302 2.31 22.06 14.58
C MET A 302 0.97 21.56 14.03
N ILE A 303 0.93 20.48 13.24
CA ILE A 303 -0.32 19.97 12.68
C ILE A 303 -0.54 18.55 13.19
N ASN A 304 -1.74 18.09 13.42
CA ASN A 304 -2.20 16.72 13.83
C ASN A 304 -1.40 15.53 13.24
N LYS A 305 -0.07 15.60 13.30
CA LYS A 305 0.92 14.93 12.45
C LYS A 305 1.33 13.57 12.95
N GLY A 306 1.14 13.29 14.24
CA GLY A 306 1.45 11.97 14.78
C GLY A 306 0.79 10.89 13.96
N ASN A 307 -0.48 11.07 13.64
CA ASN A 307 -1.27 10.12 12.88
C ASN A 307 -0.80 9.97 11.42
N ILE A 308 -0.38 11.07 10.75
CA ILE A 308 0.09 11.01 9.35
C ILE A 308 1.46 10.33 9.27
N VAL A 309 2.33 10.62 10.23
CA VAL A 309 3.66 9.98 10.32
C VAL A 309 3.53 8.49 10.65
N GLU A 310 2.61 8.13 11.56
CA GLU A 310 2.26 6.74 11.85
C GLU A 310 1.77 6.03 10.58
N GLN A 311 0.87 6.65 9.79
CA GLN A 311 0.43 6.14 8.49
C GLN A 311 1.62 5.88 7.55
N TYR A 312 2.53 6.86 7.42
CA TYR A 312 3.71 6.74 6.57
C TYR A 312 4.57 5.53 6.95
N VAL A 313 4.87 5.36 8.24
CA VAL A 313 5.68 4.23 8.72
C VAL A 313 5.04 2.88 8.35
N GLY A 314 3.74 2.73 8.58
CA GLY A 314 3.01 1.52 8.19
C GLY A 314 2.99 1.30 6.67
N LEU A 315 2.86 2.38 5.89
CA LEU A 315 2.90 2.29 4.42
C LEU A 315 4.28 1.92 3.89
N GLU A 316 5.36 2.43 4.46
CA GLU A 316 6.72 2.02 4.05
C GLU A 316 6.96 0.53 4.39
N TYR A 317 6.43 0.02 5.50
CA TYR A 317 6.45 -1.42 5.78
C TYR A 317 5.70 -2.21 4.69
N VAL A 318 4.47 -1.79 4.34
CA VAL A 318 3.67 -2.42 3.27
C VAL A 318 4.43 -2.48 1.95
N LYS A 319 5.08 -1.37 1.57
CA LYS A 319 5.80 -1.23 0.28
C LYS A 319 7.12 -1.99 0.23
N THR A 320 7.73 -2.29 1.39
CA THR A 320 8.97 -3.08 1.47
C THR A 320 8.70 -4.59 1.54
N CYS A 321 7.47 -5.03 1.79
CA CYS A 321 7.13 -6.45 1.75
C CYS A 321 7.28 -7.03 0.33
N HIS A 322 7.47 -8.34 0.24
CA HIS A 322 7.49 -9.03 -1.05
C HIS A 322 6.21 -8.77 -1.86
N THR A 323 6.37 -8.45 -3.13
CA THR A 323 5.26 -8.09 -4.02
C THR A 323 4.22 -9.21 -4.22
N TYR A 324 4.55 -10.45 -3.85
CA TYR A 324 3.65 -11.62 -3.94
C TYR A 324 3.00 -12.04 -2.62
N THR A 325 3.26 -11.31 -1.52
CA THR A 325 2.65 -11.55 -0.22
C THR A 325 1.84 -10.34 0.24
N LYS A 326 0.68 -10.60 0.87
CA LYS A 326 -0.05 -9.52 1.53
C LYS A 326 0.63 -9.18 2.85
N PRO A 327 0.97 -7.90 3.10
CA PRO A 327 1.58 -7.50 4.35
C PRO A 327 0.60 -7.64 5.51
N GLU A 328 1.09 -8.11 6.65
CA GLU A 328 0.38 -8.07 7.92
C GLU A 328 1.04 -7.07 8.85
N LEU A 329 0.25 -6.16 9.41
CA LEU A 329 0.71 -5.09 10.30
C LEU A 329 0.16 -5.35 11.70
N PHE A 330 0.99 -5.11 12.71
CA PHE A 330 0.63 -5.33 14.10
C PHE A 330 0.98 -4.14 14.96
N TYR A 331 0.15 -3.89 15.98
CA TYR A 331 0.44 -2.98 17.09
C TYR A 331 0.23 -3.70 18.41
N TRP A 332 0.76 -3.13 19.49
CA TRP A 332 0.53 -3.64 20.83
C TRP A 332 -0.14 -2.59 21.71
N GLN A 333 -1.04 -3.06 22.56
CA GLN A 333 -1.62 -2.27 23.62
C GLN A 333 -1.72 -3.11 24.87
N ARG A 334 -1.40 -2.50 26.01
CA ARG A 334 -1.56 -3.16 27.31
C ARG A 334 -3.02 -3.38 27.62
N GLU A 335 -3.40 -4.63 27.88
CA GLU A 335 -4.79 -5.01 28.18
C GLU A 335 -5.20 -4.85 29.66
N LYS A 336 -4.39 -4.15 30.47
CA LYS A 336 -4.72 -3.86 31.88
C LYS A 336 -5.68 -2.68 31.96
N ARG A 337 -6.77 -2.83 32.72
CA ARG A 337 -7.77 -1.77 32.95
C ARG A 337 -7.09 -0.49 33.47
N GLY A 338 -7.40 0.65 32.86
CA GLY A 338 -6.81 1.97 33.18
C GLY A 338 -5.41 2.21 32.60
N SER A 339 -4.88 1.31 31.78
CA SER A 339 -3.62 1.54 31.07
C SER A 339 -3.86 2.01 29.64
N ASN A 340 -3.21 3.10 29.27
CA ASN A 340 -3.22 3.62 27.88
C ASN A 340 -1.91 3.35 27.14
N ALA A 341 -1.05 2.44 27.68
CA ALA A 341 0.22 2.13 27.05
C ALA A 341 0.01 1.39 25.71
N GLU A 342 0.52 1.96 24.65
CA GLU A 342 0.42 1.46 23.29
C GLU A 342 1.77 1.63 22.59
N VAL A 343 2.15 0.68 21.73
CA VAL A 343 3.29 0.73 20.81
C VAL A 343 2.74 0.65 19.41
N ASP A 344 3.12 1.60 18.55
CA ASP A 344 2.50 1.85 17.26
C ASP A 344 2.63 0.69 16.28
N TYR A 345 3.83 0.06 16.23
CA TYR A 345 4.04 -1.13 15.39
C TYR A 345 4.85 -2.18 16.13
N ILE A 346 4.54 -3.44 15.85
CA ILE A 346 5.32 -4.61 16.28
C ILE A 346 5.70 -5.38 15.02
N ILE A 347 6.97 -5.63 14.84
CA ILE A 347 7.49 -6.45 13.74
C ILE A 347 8.28 -7.64 14.27
N GLU A 348 8.41 -8.64 13.41
CA GLU A 348 9.26 -9.80 13.63
C GLU A 348 10.49 -9.70 12.73
N LYS A 349 11.68 -9.81 13.32
CA LYS A 349 12.96 -9.74 12.62
C LYS A 349 14.00 -10.59 13.33
N ASP A 350 14.72 -11.42 12.60
CA ASP A 350 15.80 -12.28 13.11
C ASP A 350 15.38 -13.07 14.37
N ASN A 351 14.19 -13.68 14.34
CA ASN A 351 13.59 -14.37 15.49
C ASN A 351 13.43 -13.49 16.74
N LYS A 352 13.26 -12.18 16.57
CA LYS A 352 13.03 -11.23 17.67
C LYS A 352 11.78 -10.41 17.40
N ILE A 353 11.11 -10.04 18.48
CA ILE A 353 9.99 -9.12 18.46
C ILE A 353 10.54 -7.70 18.64
N ILE A 354 10.36 -6.83 17.68
CA ILE A 354 10.86 -5.46 17.69
C ILE A 354 9.68 -4.50 17.75
N PRO A 355 9.50 -3.78 18.86
CA PRO A 355 8.53 -2.71 18.98
C PRO A 355 9.07 -1.43 18.33
N ILE A 356 8.17 -0.71 17.61
CA ILE A 356 8.47 0.56 16.96
C ILE A 356 7.50 1.62 17.50
N GLU A 357 8.06 2.65 18.08
CA GLU A 357 7.35 3.84 18.55
C GLU A 357 7.58 4.98 17.56
N VAL A 358 6.51 5.59 17.07
CA VAL A 358 6.53 6.68 16.08
C VAL A 358 6.36 8.02 16.79
N LYS A 359 7.24 8.98 16.49
CA LYS A 359 7.15 10.35 16.99
C LYS A 359 7.26 11.35 15.83
N SER A 360 6.32 12.28 15.75
CA SER A 360 6.32 13.30 14.69
C SER A 360 7.38 14.41 14.88
N GLY A 361 7.98 14.51 16.08
CA GLY A 361 9.00 15.49 16.41
C GLY A 361 10.25 14.86 16.98
N ILE A 362 11.21 15.70 17.35
CA ILE A 362 12.48 15.28 17.99
C ILE A 362 12.23 14.85 19.43
N GLN A 363 11.29 15.50 20.13
CA GLN A 363 10.97 15.20 21.52
C GLN A 363 9.78 14.25 21.63
N GLY A 364 9.69 13.52 22.74
CA GLY A 364 8.56 12.65 23.04
C GLY A 364 8.88 11.60 24.09
N LYS A 365 7.91 11.28 24.93
CA LYS A 365 8.03 10.26 25.95
C LYS A 365 7.97 8.88 25.32
N MET A 366 8.85 7.96 25.75
CA MET A 366 8.91 6.56 25.29
C MET A 366 8.43 5.59 26.38
N GLN A 367 7.53 6.03 27.25
CA GLN A 367 7.08 5.24 28.40
C GLN A 367 6.43 3.91 27.98
N SER A 368 5.60 3.93 26.92
CA SER A 368 4.95 2.73 26.40
C SER A 368 5.98 1.75 25.84
N LEU A 369 6.97 2.25 25.10
CA LEU A 369 8.03 1.44 24.53
C LEU A 369 8.86 0.77 25.60
N PHE A 370 9.33 1.52 26.62
CA PHE A 370 10.07 0.94 27.75
C PHE A 370 9.24 -0.07 28.54
N LEU A 371 7.94 0.22 28.76
CA LEU A 371 7.05 -0.71 29.42
C LEU A 371 6.89 -2.01 28.61
N PHE A 372 6.77 -1.92 27.29
CA PHE A 372 6.71 -3.09 26.42
C PHE A 372 7.99 -3.93 26.57
N LEU A 373 9.17 -3.29 26.42
CA LEU A 373 10.46 -3.98 26.54
C LEU A 373 10.59 -4.73 27.88
N GLN A 374 10.18 -4.08 28.97
CA GLN A 374 10.19 -4.70 30.29
C GLN A 374 9.21 -5.89 30.40
N LEU A 375 7.96 -5.71 29.97
CA LEU A 375 6.92 -6.72 30.08
C LEU A 375 7.18 -7.94 29.18
N LYS A 376 7.75 -7.70 27.99
CA LYS A 376 8.01 -8.73 26.97
C LYS A 376 9.45 -9.24 27.00
N LYS A 377 10.28 -8.73 27.92
CA LYS A 377 11.71 -9.07 28.06
C LYS A 377 12.48 -8.91 26.74
N GLN A 378 12.14 -7.86 25.97
CA GLN A 378 12.83 -7.55 24.72
C GLN A 378 14.06 -6.68 25.00
N MET A 379 15.14 -6.92 24.25
CA MET A 379 16.42 -6.23 24.44
C MET A 379 16.53 -4.95 23.61
N LEU A 380 15.74 -4.81 22.56
CA LEU A 380 15.82 -3.72 21.59
C LEU A 380 14.44 -3.17 21.28
N GLY A 381 14.33 -1.84 21.28
CA GLY A 381 13.18 -1.12 20.75
C GLY A 381 13.62 -0.09 19.72
N ILE A 382 12.74 0.26 18.82
CA ILE A 382 12.99 1.27 17.80
C ILE A 382 12.12 2.49 18.09
N ARG A 383 12.74 3.66 18.04
CA ARG A 383 12.05 4.93 17.91
C ARG A 383 12.28 5.47 16.52
N THR A 384 11.22 5.87 15.83
CA THR A 384 11.36 6.64 14.59
C THR A 384 10.83 8.06 14.79
N SER A 385 11.62 9.05 14.38
CA SER A 385 11.35 10.47 14.64
C SER A 385 12.06 11.36 13.61
N LEU A 386 11.94 12.68 13.75
CA LEU A 386 12.74 13.63 12.93
C LEU A 386 14.20 13.76 13.38
N GLU A 387 14.60 13.05 14.41
CA GLU A 387 16.00 12.96 14.87
C GLU A 387 16.82 12.15 13.87
N ASN A 388 18.11 12.49 13.74
CA ASN A 388 19.07 11.69 12.96
C ASN A 388 19.28 10.33 13.63
N PHE A 389 19.91 9.38 12.94
CA PHE A 389 20.27 8.09 13.54
C PHE A 389 21.01 8.28 14.86
N ASN A 390 20.53 7.59 15.88
CA ASN A 390 21.08 7.68 17.23
C ASN A 390 20.74 6.40 18.04
N SER A 391 21.32 6.29 19.24
CA SER A 391 20.97 5.21 20.16
C SER A 391 20.94 5.71 21.61
N TYR A 392 19.97 5.24 22.38
CA TYR A 392 19.79 5.55 23.80
C TYR A 392 19.54 4.25 24.57
N LYS A 393 20.55 3.77 25.28
CA LYS A 393 20.45 2.49 26.00
C LYS A 393 20.09 1.35 25.04
N ASN A 394 18.88 0.82 25.19
CA ASN A 394 18.31 -0.26 24.39
C ASN A 394 17.30 0.23 23.33
N ILE A 395 17.31 1.52 23.00
CA ILE A 395 16.49 2.10 21.94
C ILE A 395 17.41 2.58 20.82
N GLU A 396 17.16 2.11 19.61
CA GLU A 396 17.74 2.68 18.39
C GLU A 396 16.78 3.70 17.79
N VAL A 397 17.33 4.82 17.33
CA VAL A 397 16.57 5.88 16.68
C VAL A 397 16.83 5.85 15.18
N TYR A 398 15.77 5.72 14.42
CA TYR A 398 15.78 5.83 12.97
C TYR A 398 15.07 7.11 12.53
N PRO A 399 15.68 7.94 11.66
CA PRO A 399 14.95 9.02 11.04
C PRO A 399 13.71 8.48 10.33
N ILE A 400 12.58 9.19 10.40
CA ILE A 400 11.31 8.71 9.79
C ILE A 400 11.51 8.40 8.31
N TYR A 401 12.23 9.25 7.59
CA TYR A 401 12.51 9.07 6.17
C TYR A 401 13.35 7.83 5.82
N ALA A 402 14.00 7.21 6.81
CA ALA A 402 14.85 6.04 6.64
C ALA A 402 14.36 4.80 7.41
N ILE A 403 13.09 4.79 7.87
CA ILE A 403 12.53 3.65 8.58
C ILE A 403 12.49 2.37 7.73
N ASP A 404 12.38 2.51 6.42
CA ASP A 404 12.42 1.41 5.46
C ASP A 404 13.77 0.68 5.45
N ASN A 405 14.89 1.32 5.85
CA ASN A 405 16.18 0.64 6.04
C ASN A 405 16.12 -0.46 7.11
N LEU A 406 15.21 -0.30 8.10
CA LEU A 406 14.94 -1.35 9.08
C LEU A 406 14.18 -2.52 8.44
N PHE A 407 13.23 -2.23 7.56
CA PHE A 407 12.33 -3.22 6.95
C PHE A 407 13.01 -4.00 5.83
N SER A 408 13.78 -3.35 4.96
CA SER A 408 14.48 -4.00 3.85
C SER A 408 15.48 -5.07 4.30
N LYS A 409 16.04 -4.95 5.50
CA LYS A 409 16.88 -5.98 6.12
C LYS A 409 16.08 -7.19 6.67
N ILE A 410 14.75 -7.18 6.62
CA ILE A 410 13.88 -8.29 7.07
C ILE A 410 13.62 -9.26 5.91
N ILE A 411 13.78 -8.81 4.69
CA ILE A 411 13.27 -9.46 3.48
C ILE A 411 14.39 -10.21 2.71
N GLU A 412 15.65 -9.97 3.08
CA GLU A 412 16.80 -10.76 2.60
C GLU A 412 16.92 -12.10 3.34
#